data_2d45fe05fb0388f25acb2c966cc79d1c
#
_entry.id   2d45fe05fb0388f25acb2c966cc79d1c
#
_cell.length_a   1.000
_cell.length_b   1.000
_cell.length_c   1.000
_cell.angle_alpha   90.00
_cell.angle_beta   90.00
_cell.angle_gamma   90.00
#
_symmetry.space_group_name_H-M   'P 1'
#
loop_
_entity.id
_entity.type
_entity.pdbx_description
1 polymer ?
#
loop_
_entity_poly.entity_id
_entity_poly.type
_entity_poly.pdbx_seq_one_letter_code
_entity_poly.pdbx_strand_id
1 'polypeptide(L)'
;SGRYNAPFWPQPPAWAATARAMPLTRMNRRGCANDMDAIVMTDLEYLDRAETLLRQVEAQCDHLNDHSDADIDNQRSGGMLTLVFPDRSQIVVNLQKPLHEVWLAARGGGYHFRFVDGAWRDTKSGQEFFRQLSQSASEHAGLALRFAPD
;
A
#
# COMPACT_ATOMS: atom_id res chain seq x y z
N SER A 1 -23.60 -3.59 6.86
CA SER A 1 -23.31 -2.77 7.59
C SER A 1 -21.89 -2.48 7.92
N GLY A 2 -21.70 -1.35 8.52
CA GLY A 2 -20.36 -0.84 8.69
C GLY A 2 -19.50 -1.60 9.65
N ARG A 3 -20.08 -2.43 10.40
CA ARG A 3 -19.33 -3.11 11.42
C ARG A 3 -18.20 -3.94 10.90
N TYR A 4 -18.26 -4.36 9.69
CA TYR A 4 -17.20 -5.20 9.19
C TYR A 4 -15.95 -4.44 8.86
N ASN A 5 -16.02 -3.16 8.84
CA ASN A 5 -14.85 -2.39 8.48
C ASN A 5 -13.75 -2.48 9.52
N ALA A 6 -14.10 -2.28 10.77
CA ALA A 6 -13.10 -2.25 11.80
C ALA A 6 -12.40 -3.59 11.99
N PRO A 7 -13.12 -4.68 12.12
CA PRO A 7 -12.44 -5.95 12.30
C PRO A 7 -11.73 -6.46 11.07
N PHE A 8 -12.10 -5.96 9.90
CA PHE A 8 -11.48 -6.43 8.69
C PHE A 8 -10.04 -5.96 8.56
N TRP A 9 -9.75 -4.74 8.98
CA TRP A 9 -8.42 -4.18 8.81
C TRP A 9 -7.50 -4.67 9.92
N PRO A 10 -6.39 -5.34 9.58
CA PRO A 10 -5.48 -5.85 10.62
C PRO A 10 -4.79 -4.73 11.36
N GLN A 11 -4.56 -4.94 12.63
CA GLN A 11 -3.85 -3.98 13.44
C GLN A 11 -2.38 -3.99 13.10
N PRO A 12 -1.71 -2.84 13.14
CA PRO A 12 -0.28 -2.82 12.89
C PRO A 12 0.46 -3.59 13.99
N PRO A 13 1.49 -4.31 13.62
CA PRO A 13 2.27 -5.05 14.62
C PRO A 13 3.08 -4.09 15.49
N ALA A 14 3.45 -4.57 16.64
CA ALA A 14 4.21 -3.75 17.58
C ALA A 14 5.50 -3.23 16.97
N TRP A 15 6.15 -4.02 16.15
CA TRP A 15 7.41 -3.60 15.55
C TRP A 15 7.24 -2.35 14.68
N ALA A 16 6.08 -2.19 14.08
CA ALA A 16 5.85 -1.04 13.22
C ALA A 16 5.86 0.25 14.03
N ALA A 17 5.27 0.23 15.20
CA ALA A 17 5.26 1.42 16.03
C ALA A 17 6.65 1.75 16.53
N THR A 18 7.38 0.74 16.93
CA THR A 18 8.73 0.92 17.43
C THR A 18 9.66 1.42 16.34
N ALA A 19 9.59 0.80 15.20
CA ALA A 19 10.45 1.20 14.10
C ALA A 19 10.20 2.63 13.67
N ARG A 20 8.97 3.07 13.82
CA ARG A 20 8.60 4.41 13.45
C ARG A 20 9.18 5.45 14.38
N ALA A 21 9.12 5.20 15.66
CA ALA A 21 9.56 6.17 16.64
C ALA A 21 11.07 6.32 16.68
N MET A 22 11.78 5.23 16.68
CA MET A 22 13.21 5.29 16.84
C MET A 22 13.98 6.00 15.74
N PRO A 23 13.73 5.70 14.51
CA PRO A 23 14.49 6.36 13.44
C PRO A 23 14.35 7.85 13.45
N LEU A 24 13.18 8.33 13.74
CA LEU A 24 12.95 9.76 13.76
C LEU A 24 13.80 10.43 14.81
N THR A 25 13.82 9.87 15.98
CA THR A 25 14.57 10.43 17.07
C THR A 25 16.05 10.50 16.77
N ARG A 26 16.55 9.43 16.26
CA ARG A 26 17.95 9.36 15.99
C ARG A 26 18.37 10.30 14.93
N MET A 27 17.66 10.34 13.87
CA MET A 27 18.04 11.14 12.76
C MET A 27 18.07 12.58 13.07
N ASN A 28 17.11 13.04 13.83
CA ASN A 28 17.07 14.44 14.18
C ASN A 28 18.27 14.87 14.95
N ARG A 29 18.79 13.99 15.76
CA ARG A 29 19.86 14.36 16.59
C ARG A 29 21.17 14.46 15.91
N ARG A 30 21.33 13.75 14.84
CA ARG A 30 22.58 13.71 14.22
C ARG A 30 22.97 14.89 13.41
N GLY A 31 22.34 15.85 13.36
CA GLY A 31 22.77 16.96 12.58
C GLY A 31 22.87 16.61 11.12
N CYS A 32 22.93 15.39 10.84
CA CYS A 32 22.89 15.01 9.46
C CYS A 32 21.53 15.27 8.98
N ALA A 33 20.82 15.94 9.75
CA ALA A 33 19.49 16.33 9.42
C ALA A 33 19.40 16.91 8.03
N ASN A 34 20.43 17.57 7.61
CA ASN A 34 20.39 18.11 6.26
C ASN A 34 20.28 17.03 5.23
N ASP A 35 20.95 15.93 5.44
CA ASP A 35 20.85 14.85 4.51
C ASP A 35 19.45 14.29 4.56
N MET A 36 18.91 14.24 5.75
CA MET A 36 17.59 13.73 5.91
C MET A 36 16.56 14.62 5.26
N ASP A 37 16.78 15.92 5.34
CA ASP A 37 15.88 16.85 4.71
C ASP A 37 15.81 16.61 3.22
N ALA A 38 16.89 16.17 2.64
CA ALA A 38 16.94 15.92 1.21
C ALA A 38 16.12 14.73 0.82
N ILE A 39 15.93 13.76 1.72
CA ILE A 39 15.18 12.56 1.39
C ILE A 39 13.86 12.45 2.12
N VAL A 40 13.61 13.35 3.06
CA VAL A 40 12.34 13.33 3.76
C VAL A 40 11.26 13.87 2.84
N MET A 41 10.20 13.08 2.70
CA MET A 41 9.08 13.46 1.86
C MET A 41 8.15 14.38 2.60
N THR A 42 7.70 15.44 1.95
CA THR A 42 6.70 16.32 2.55
C THR A 42 5.34 15.66 2.45
N ASP A 43 4.37 16.18 3.20
CA ASP A 43 3.01 15.66 3.12
C ASP A 43 2.46 15.78 1.70
N LEU A 44 2.76 16.88 1.03
CA LEU A 44 2.27 17.07 -0.33
C LEU A 44 2.90 16.07 -1.29
N GLU A 45 4.20 15.85 -1.16
CA GLU A 45 4.88 14.87 -1.98
C GLU A 45 4.33 13.48 -1.72
N TYR A 46 4.12 13.16 -0.47
CA TYR A 46 3.56 11.87 -0.11
C TYR A 46 2.18 11.67 -0.76
N LEU A 47 1.31 12.66 -0.60
CA LEU A 47 -0.03 12.55 -1.16
C LEU A 47 0.00 12.42 -2.68
N ASP A 48 0.86 13.18 -3.33
CA ASP A 48 0.98 13.09 -4.79
C ASP A 48 1.39 11.69 -5.22
N ARG A 49 2.41 11.15 -4.59
CA ARG A 49 2.90 9.82 -4.93
C ARG A 49 1.92 8.72 -4.56
N ALA A 50 1.30 8.85 -3.40
CA ALA A 50 0.34 7.84 -2.94
C ALA A 50 -0.93 7.85 -3.79
N GLU A 51 -1.42 9.03 -4.14
CA GLU A 51 -2.58 9.13 -5.01
C GLU A 51 -2.29 8.57 -6.38
N THR A 52 -1.08 8.83 -6.87
CA THR A 52 -0.66 8.27 -8.15
C THR A 52 -0.66 6.74 -8.09
N LEU A 53 -0.18 6.20 -6.98
CA LEU A 53 -0.18 4.76 -6.79
C LEU A 53 -1.59 4.19 -6.88
N LEU A 54 -2.53 4.81 -6.17
CA LEU A 54 -3.91 4.33 -6.21
C LEU A 54 -4.50 4.41 -7.61
N ARG A 55 -4.22 5.49 -8.33
CA ARG A 55 -4.71 5.62 -9.70
C ARG A 55 -4.13 4.56 -10.61
N GLN A 56 -2.86 4.23 -10.42
CA GLN A 56 -2.23 3.18 -11.21
C GLN A 56 -2.88 1.83 -10.94
N VAL A 57 -3.20 1.54 -9.68
CA VAL A 57 -3.87 0.29 -9.36
C VAL A 57 -5.25 0.23 -10.01
N GLU A 58 -5.99 1.33 -9.95
CA GLU A 58 -7.32 1.38 -10.56
C GLU A 58 -7.24 1.13 -12.06
N ALA A 59 -6.31 1.81 -12.72
CA ALA A 59 -6.16 1.66 -14.17
C ALA A 59 -5.77 0.24 -14.55
N GLN A 60 -4.91 -0.37 -13.76
CA GLN A 60 -4.48 -1.73 -14.05
C GLN A 60 -5.57 -2.75 -13.77
N CYS A 61 -6.42 -2.51 -12.78
CA CYS A 61 -7.58 -3.37 -12.59
C CYS A 61 -8.47 -3.34 -13.82
N ASP A 62 -8.72 -2.16 -14.37
CA ASP A 62 -9.54 -2.05 -15.56
C ASP A 62 -8.90 -2.76 -16.75
N HIS A 63 -7.58 -2.61 -16.88
CA HIS A 63 -6.86 -3.28 -17.94
C HIS A 63 -6.95 -4.80 -17.81
N LEU A 64 -6.78 -5.30 -16.61
CA LEU A 64 -6.87 -6.74 -16.36
C LEU A 64 -8.28 -7.27 -16.63
N ASN A 65 -9.29 -6.49 -16.27
CA ASN A 65 -10.67 -6.89 -16.54
C ASN A 65 -10.96 -6.98 -18.03
N ASP A 66 -10.32 -6.11 -18.81
CA ASP A 66 -10.52 -6.13 -20.27
C ASP A 66 -9.77 -7.26 -20.96
N HIS A 67 -8.69 -7.74 -20.36
CA HIS A 67 -7.79 -8.70 -21.00
C HIS A 67 -7.72 -10.04 -20.32
N SER A 68 -8.52 -10.26 -19.28
CA SER A 68 -8.51 -11.55 -18.57
C SER A 68 -9.85 -11.74 -17.89
N ASP A 69 -10.02 -12.86 -17.21
CA ASP A 69 -11.23 -13.16 -16.48
C ASP A 69 -11.15 -12.72 -15.03
N ALA A 70 -10.29 -11.76 -14.73
CA ALA A 70 -10.08 -11.33 -13.36
C ALA A 70 -11.35 -10.78 -12.71
N ASP A 71 -12.08 -9.95 -13.45
CA ASP A 71 -13.35 -9.40 -12.99
C ASP A 71 -13.24 -8.77 -11.60
N ILE A 72 -12.29 -7.87 -11.44
CA ILE A 72 -12.04 -7.18 -10.19
C ILE A 72 -12.82 -5.88 -10.16
N ASP A 73 -13.64 -5.70 -9.14
CA ASP A 73 -14.36 -4.46 -8.95
C ASP A 73 -13.54 -3.56 -8.04
N ASN A 74 -13.23 -2.35 -8.49
CA ASN A 74 -12.46 -1.44 -7.66
C ASN A 74 -13.33 -0.27 -7.23
N GLN A 75 -13.25 0.07 -5.94
CA GLN A 75 -14.02 1.15 -5.35
C GLN A 75 -13.10 2.03 -4.55
N ARG A 76 -13.18 3.31 -4.79
CA ARG A 76 -12.33 4.27 -4.12
C ARG A 76 -13.14 5.19 -3.23
N SER A 77 -12.68 5.39 -2.02
CA SER A 77 -13.31 6.29 -1.09
C SER A 77 -12.22 7.05 -0.34
N GLY A 78 -12.01 8.31 -0.72
CA GLY A 78 -10.94 9.08 -0.11
C GLY A 78 -9.59 8.42 -0.33
N GLY A 79 -8.90 8.14 0.75
CA GLY A 79 -7.58 7.50 0.70
C GLY A 79 -7.62 5.99 0.78
N MET A 80 -8.76 5.39 0.51
CA MET A 80 -8.88 3.94 0.59
C MET A 80 -9.40 3.37 -0.73
N LEU A 81 -8.70 2.37 -1.23
CA LEU A 81 -9.08 1.68 -2.45
C LEU A 81 -9.38 0.23 -2.10
N THR A 82 -10.55 -0.25 -2.49
CA THR A 82 -10.96 -1.62 -2.22
C THR A 82 -11.09 -2.37 -3.52
N LEU A 83 -10.44 -3.53 -3.60
CA LEU A 83 -10.54 -4.42 -4.75
C LEU A 83 -11.39 -5.62 -4.32
N VAL A 84 -12.49 -5.84 -5.02
CA VAL A 84 -13.39 -6.93 -4.70
C VAL A 84 -13.29 -7.98 -5.80
N PHE A 85 -13.01 -9.21 -5.41
CA PHE A 85 -12.82 -10.31 -6.34
C PHE A 85 -14.11 -11.12 -6.49
N PRO A 86 -14.21 -11.96 -7.55
CA PRO A 86 -15.45 -12.70 -7.78
C PRO A 86 -15.92 -13.57 -6.61
N ASP A 87 -14.98 -14.06 -5.79
CA ASP A 87 -15.33 -14.87 -4.64
C ASP A 87 -15.72 -13.99 -3.44
N ARG A 88 -15.83 -12.67 -3.66
CA ARG A 88 -16.20 -11.67 -2.66
C ARG A 88 -15.09 -11.34 -1.67
N SER A 89 -13.93 -11.93 -1.83
CA SER A 89 -12.80 -11.53 -1.01
C SER A 89 -12.33 -10.15 -1.45
N GLN A 90 -11.65 -9.47 -0.56
CA GLN A 90 -11.26 -8.08 -0.79
C GLN A 90 -9.79 -7.86 -0.48
N ILE A 91 -9.19 -6.97 -1.24
CA ILE A 91 -7.89 -6.40 -0.90
C ILE A 91 -8.12 -4.92 -0.70
N VAL A 92 -7.61 -4.37 0.39
CA VAL A 92 -7.79 -2.96 0.71
C VAL A 92 -6.42 -2.28 0.73
N VAL A 93 -6.32 -1.17 0.02
CA VAL A 93 -5.13 -0.34 0.03
C VAL A 93 -5.51 0.98 0.67
N ASN A 94 -4.82 1.36 1.74
CA ASN A 94 -5.20 2.52 2.53
C ASN A 94 -4.00 3.43 2.75
N LEU A 95 -4.21 4.73 2.57
CA LEU A 95 -3.16 5.70 2.79
C LEU A 95 -3.05 6.01 4.27
N GLN A 96 -1.82 6.04 4.77
CA GLN A 96 -1.55 6.39 6.16
C GLN A 96 -0.67 7.63 6.17
N LYS A 97 -1.29 8.78 6.04
CA LYS A 97 -0.59 10.04 5.89
C LYS A 97 0.37 10.36 7.04
N PRO A 98 -0.03 10.20 8.30
CA PRO A 98 0.87 10.55 9.40
C PRO A 98 2.20 9.79 9.36
N LEU A 99 2.21 8.64 8.73
CA LEU A 99 3.39 7.80 8.65
C LEU A 99 4.06 7.85 7.30
N HIS A 100 3.44 8.53 6.34
CA HIS A 100 3.88 8.51 4.95
C HIS A 100 3.96 7.08 4.42
N GLU A 101 2.98 6.28 4.79
CA GLU A 101 2.93 4.88 4.39
C GLU A 101 1.67 4.57 3.60
N VAL A 102 1.74 3.48 2.86
CA VAL A 102 0.57 2.91 2.20
C VAL A 102 0.43 1.50 2.76
N TRP A 103 -0.76 1.18 3.22
CA TRP A 103 -1.02 -0.13 3.83
C TRP A 103 -1.87 -0.97 2.90
N LEU A 104 -1.54 -2.26 2.81
CA LEU A 104 -2.27 -3.21 1.99
C LEU A 104 -2.73 -4.35 2.87
N ALA A 105 -4.03 -4.63 2.86
CA ALA A 105 -4.59 -5.75 3.62
C ALA A 105 -5.17 -6.74 2.65
N ALA A 106 -4.73 -7.99 2.74
CA ALA A 106 -5.19 -9.06 1.90
C ALA A 106 -5.45 -10.28 2.76
N ARG A 107 -5.99 -11.33 2.13
CA ARG A 107 -6.26 -12.56 2.85
C ARG A 107 -5.02 -13.10 3.56
N GLY A 108 -3.88 -12.97 2.93
CA GLY A 108 -2.64 -13.50 3.49
C GLY A 108 -2.00 -12.65 4.58
N GLY A 109 -2.47 -11.42 4.79
CA GLY A 109 -1.90 -10.57 5.82
C GLY A 109 -1.94 -9.11 5.47
N GLY A 110 -1.32 -8.31 6.32
CA GLY A 110 -1.23 -6.87 6.11
C GLY A 110 0.21 -6.45 5.89
N TYR A 111 0.39 -5.47 5.02
CA TYR A 111 1.72 -5.01 4.63
C TYR A 111 1.78 -3.50 4.66
N HIS A 112 2.91 -2.95 5.08
CA HIS A 112 3.11 -1.51 5.18
C HIS A 112 4.23 -1.10 4.24
N PHE A 113 3.99 -0.10 3.41
CA PHE A 113 4.94 0.32 2.39
C PHE A 113 5.37 1.77 2.59
N ARG A 114 6.63 2.04 2.38
CA ARG A 114 7.18 3.38 2.36
C ARG A 114 7.85 3.63 1.02
N PHE A 115 7.88 4.90 0.63
CA PHE A 115 8.50 5.26 -0.63
C PHE A 115 10.01 5.41 -0.41
N VAL A 116 10.77 4.49 -0.97
CA VAL A 116 12.21 4.44 -0.81
C VAL A 116 12.84 4.15 -2.15
N ASP A 117 13.83 4.97 -2.52
CA ASP A 117 14.56 4.76 -3.77
C ASP A 117 13.64 4.64 -4.99
N GLY A 118 12.65 5.50 -5.04
CA GLY A 118 11.77 5.57 -6.19
C GLY A 118 10.66 4.54 -6.25
N ALA A 119 10.47 3.77 -5.21
CA ALA A 119 9.44 2.75 -5.20
C ALA A 119 8.82 2.61 -3.81
N TRP A 120 7.60 2.10 -3.78
CA TRP A 120 6.95 1.79 -2.51
C TRP A 120 7.43 0.40 -2.07
N ARG A 121 8.09 0.34 -0.91
CA ARG A 121 8.67 -0.91 -0.43
C ARG A 121 8.18 -1.27 0.94
N ASP A 122 7.94 -2.56 1.13
CA ASP A 122 7.50 -3.11 2.41
C ASP A 122 8.53 -2.77 3.49
N THR A 123 8.07 -2.21 4.59
CA THR A 123 8.96 -1.79 5.68
C THR A 123 9.65 -2.97 6.34
N LYS A 124 9.14 -4.16 6.15
CA LYS A 124 9.71 -5.35 6.77
C LYS A 124 10.56 -6.17 5.81
N SER A 125 10.07 -6.42 4.62
CA SER A 125 10.76 -7.29 3.67
C SER A 125 11.49 -6.56 2.56
N GLY A 126 11.12 -5.32 2.32
CA GLY A 126 11.69 -4.58 1.20
C GLY A 126 11.04 -4.87 -0.13
N GLN A 127 10.04 -5.75 -0.16
CA GLN A 127 9.40 -6.09 -1.41
C GLN A 127 8.61 -4.92 -1.98
N GLU A 128 8.65 -4.77 -3.29
CA GLU A 128 7.99 -3.65 -3.94
C GLU A 128 6.48 -3.87 -3.98
N PHE A 129 5.74 -2.77 -3.89
CA PHE A 129 4.28 -2.79 -3.75
C PHE A 129 3.57 -3.59 -4.84
N PHE A 130 3.89 -3.32 -6.09
CA PHE A 130 3.19 -4.00 -7.19
C PHE A 130 3.47 -5.48 -7.21
N ARG A 131 4.66 -5.87 -6.74
CA ARG A 131 4.98 -7.28 -6.66
C ARG A 131 4.14 -7.96 -5.59
N GLN A 132 3.99 -7.32 -4.43
CA GLN A 132 3.15 -7.85 -3.38
C GLN A 132 1.69 -7.87 -3.81
N LEU A 133 1.25 -6.81 -4.48
CA LEU A 133 -0.12 -6.75 -4.95
C LEU A 133 -0.40 -7.85 -5.96
N SER A 134 0.55 -8.11 -6.86
CA SER A 134 0.40 -9.17 -7.86
C SER A 134 0.24 -10.53 -7.19
N GLN A 135 1.04 -10.80 -6.18
CA GLN A 135 0.94 -12.05 -5.45
C GLN A 135 -0.40 -12.18 -4.76
N SER A 136 -0.81 -11.15 -4.03
CA SER A 136 -2.05 -11.19 -3.28
C SER A 136 -3.26 -11.29 -4.19
N ALA A 137 -3.26 -10.51 -5.27
CA ALA A 137 -4.39 -10.52 -6.19
C ALA A 137 -4.50 -11.85 -6.90
N SER A 138 -3.37 -12.46 -7.24
CA SER A 138 -3.40 -13.77 -7.89
C SER A 138 -3.99 -14.82 -6.97
N GLU A 139 -3.65 -14.74 -5.68
CA GLU A 139 -4.23 -15.66 -4.70
C GLU A 139 -5.73 -15.47 -4.57
N HIS A 140 -6.19 -14.22 -4.54
CA HIS A 140 -7.61 -13.94 -4.40
C HIS A 140 -8.39 -14.36 -5.64
N ALA A 141 -7.82 -14.10 -6.82
CA ALA A 141 -8.51 -14.37 -8.07
C ALA A 141 -8.42 -15.82 -8.52
N GLY A 142 -7.44 -16.55 -8.02
CA GLY A 142 -7.24 -17.93 -8.45
C GLY A 142 -6.64 -18.05 -9.83
N LEU A 143 -6.02 -16.96 -10.31
CA LEU A 143 -5.32 -17.00 -11.60
C LEU A 143 -4.16 -16.01 -11.54
N ALA A 144 -3.18 -16.21 -12.41
CA ALA A 144 -1.99 -15.37 -12.39
C ALA A 144 -2.31 -13.97 -12.91
N LEU A 145 -2.13 -12.99 -12.06
CA LEU A 145 -2.34 -11.58 -12.39
C LEU A 145 -1.06 -10.82 -12.16
N ARG A 146 -0.82 -9.81 -12.97
CA ARG A 146 0.36 -9.00 -12.82
C ARG A 146 0.00 -7.53 -12.79
N PHE A 147 0.43 -6.88 -11.72
CA PHE A 147 0.36 -5.43 -11.59
C PHE A 147 1.77 -4.90 -11.70
N ALA A 148 1.94 -3.78 -12.36
CA ALA A 148 3.26 -3.20 -12.50
C ALA A 148 3.14 -1.68 -12.56
N PRO A 149 4.18 -0.95 -12.15
CA PRO A 149 4.15 0.50 -12.29
C PRO A 149 4.25 0.86 -13.77
N ASP A 150 3.70 1.99 -14.13
CA ASP A 150 3.76 2.46 -15.52
C ASP A 150 5.15 2.79 -15.97
#